data_57f0b59d9eff1cdc040cfc0bdec121af
#
_entry.id   57f0b59d9eff1cdc040cfc0bdec121af
#
_cell.length_a   1.000
_cell.length_b   1.000
_cell.length_c   1.000
_cell.angle_alpha   90.00
_cell.angle_beta   90.00
_cell.angle_gamma   90.00
#
_symmetry.space_group_name_H-M   'P 1'
#
loop_
_entity.id
_entity.type
_entity.pdbx_description
1 polymer ?
#
loop_
_entity_poly.entity_id
_entity_poly.type
_entity_poly.pdbx_seq_one_letter_code
_entity_poly.pdbx_strand_id
1 'polypeptide(L)'
;MSDLIPIVDKTYLLEESKTFCMFPWLHLNVTPKGDIYPCCSNDYTTPFGNTKETSLKEAFNNDKMKQLRLDMLNDKKNSVCDFCYKHEEAGPHSFRNYSKEHFGQHFDKLVPHTGADGHVHDFNMHYFDIRFSNICNFKCRTCGSEFSSQWGAEMRANHDPKHPILIHADDQTGTVLEEVIEHIDEIELCYFAGGEPMLTEEHFLMLEEFIRRGKKPVLRYNT
;
A
#
# COMPACT_ATOMS: atom_id res chain seq x y z
N MET A 1 -27.55 6.70 -8.98
CA MET A 1 -26.68 7.70 -8.33
C MET A 1 -26.44 7.12 -6.96
N SER A 2 -25.22 6.67 -6.64
CA SER A 2 -24.89 6.25 -5.28
C SER A 2 -24.97 7.51 -4.40
N ASP A 3 -25.76 7.43 -3.35
CA ASP A 3 -25.79 8.52 -2.37
C ASP A 3 -24.37 8.66 -1.80
N LEU A 4 -23.86 9.88 -1.75
CA LEU A 4 -22.57 10.16 -1.13
C LEU A 4 -22.72 10.11 0.41
N ILE A 5 -21.58 9.96 1.11
CA ILE A 5 -21.57 10.10 2.56
C ILE A 5 -22.13 11.48 2.98
N PRO A 6 -22.66 11.61 4.21
CA PRO A 6 -22.99 12.92 4.77
C PRO A 6 -21.78 13.86 4.76
N ILE A 7 -22.03 15.18 4.81
CA ILE A 7 -20.95 16.17 4.91
C ILE A 7 -20.05 15.83 6.09
N VAL A 8 -18.75 15.63 5.80
CA VAL A 8 -17.74 15.30 6.81
C VAL A 8 -17.00 16.57 7.24
N ASP A 9 -16.72 16.68 8.53
CA ASP A 9 -15.90 17.76 9.08
C ASP A 9 -14.42 17.49 8.81
N LYS A 10 -13.86 18.18 7.82
CA LYS A 10 -12.46 18.08 7.42
C LYS A 10 -11.49 18.38 8.56
N THR A 11 -11.74 19.47 9.29
CA THR A 11 -10.86 19.92 10.38
C THR A 11 -10.83 18.85 11.47
N TYR A 12 -12.00 18.37 11.88
CA TYR A 12 -12.10 17.29 12.84
C TYR A 12 -11.34 16.04 12.39
N LEU A 13 -11.59 15.56 11.16
CA LEU A 13 -10.97 14.34 10.66
C LEU A 13 -9.44 14.46 10.54
N LEU A 14 -8.93 15.57 10.04
CA LEU A 14 -7.49 15.75 9.86
C LEU A 14 -6.75 16.07 11.16
N GLU A 15 -7.34 16.83 12.08
CA GLU A 15 -6.64 17.34 13.25
C GLU A 15 -6.97 16.58 14.55
N GLU A 16 -8.24 16.24 14.78
CA GLU A 16 -8.71 15.72 16.05
C GLU A 16 -8.97 14.21 16.07
N SER A 17 -9.52 13.66 14.96
CA SER A 17 -9.87 12.24 14.89
C SER A 17 -8.69 11.31 15.22
N LYS A 18 -8.97 10.30 16.07
CA LYS A 18 -8.00 9.27 16.45
C LYS A 18 -8.07 8.01 15.60
N THR A 19 -8.97 7.97 14.61
CA THR A 19 -9.19 6.82 13.74
C THR A 19 -8.93 7.13 12.27
N PHE A 20 -9.16 8.36 11.82
CA PHE A 20 -9.03 8.78 10.43
C PHE A 20 -7.58 8.72 9.93
N CYS A 21 -7.40 8.22 8.69
CA CYS A 21 -6.15 8.10 7.94
C CYS A 21 -6.42 8.35 6.46
N MET A 22 -5.55 9.07 5.75
CA MET A 22 -5.72 9.33 4.31
C MET A 22 -5.41 8.12 3.42
N PHE A 23 -4.62 7.15 3.88
CA PHE A 23 -4.15 6.04 3.04
C PHE A 23 -5.25 5.23 2.35
N PRO A 24 -6.38 4.88 2.97
CA PRO A 24 -7.43 4.13 2.28
C PRO A 24 -8.02 4.83 1.03
N TRP A 25 -7.73 6.11 0.82
CA TRP A 25 -8.20 6.88 -0.34
C TRP A 25 -7.15 7.11 -1.43
N LEU A 26 -5.86 6.72 -1.20
CA LEU A 26 -4.77 7.10 -2.11
C LEU A 26 -3.57 6.15 -2.12
N HIS A 27 -3.68 5.01 -1.46
CA HIS A 27 -2.55 4.10 -1.24
C HIS A 27 -3.00 2.65 -1.12
N LEU A 28 -2.17 1.75 -1.64
CA LEU A 28 -2.15 0.32 -1.36
C LEU A 28 -0.72 -0.13 -1.08
N ASN A 29 -0.58 -1.10 -0.20
CA ASN A 29 0.66 -1.85 -0.01
C ASN A 29 0.50 -3.25 -0.60
N VAL A 30 1.46 -3.70 -1.40
CA VAL A 30 1.51 -5.06 -1.96
C VAL A 30 2.81 -5.74 -1.57
N THR A 31 2.70 -6.95 -1.03
CA THR A 31 3.86 -7.76 -0.66
C THR A 31 4.40 -8.55 -1.88
N PRO A 32 5.61 -9.11 -1.83
CA PRO A 32 6.12 -9.98 -2.89
C PRO A 32 5.25 -11.22 -3.16
N LYS A 33 4.41 -11.65 -2.22
CA LYS A 33 3.46 -12.75 -2.43
C LYS A 33 2.21 -12.33 -3.21
N GLY A 34 2.05 -11.03 -3.45
CA GLY A 34 0.87 -10.45 -4.06
C GLY A 34 -0.23 -10.08 -3.05
N ASP A 35 -0.02 -10.29 -1.76
CA ASP A 35 -1.00 -9.90 -0.75
C ASP A 35 -1.14 -8.39 -0.69
N ILE A 36 -2.38 -7.90 -0.77
CA ILE A 36 -2.75 -6.48 -0.82
C ILE A 36 -3.25 -6.04 0.55
N TYR A 37 -2.76 -4.89 1.01
CA TYR A 37 -3.12 -4.28 2.29
C TYR A 37 -3.42 -2.80 2.15
N PRO A 38 -4.19 -2.19 3.08
CA PRO A 38 -4.49 -0.75 3.05
C PRO A 38 -3.27 0.13 3.37
N CYS A 39 -2.25 -0.42 4.02
CA CYS A 39 -0.95 0.22 4.25
C CYS A 39 0.09 -0.77 4.79
N CYS A 40 1.36 -0.35 4.85
CA CYS A 40 2.47 -1.17 5.35
C CYS A 40 2.53 -1.30 6.88
N SER A 41 1.68 -0.59 7.63
CA SER A 41 1.64 -0.64 9.11
C SER A 41 0.47 -1.45 9.63
N ASN A 42 0.15 -2.57 8.99
CA ASN A 42 -0.88 -3.52 9.40
C ASN A 42 -0.25 -4.79 10.01
N ASP A 43 -1.07 -5.71 10.47
CA ASP A 43 -0.63 -6.95 11.12
C ASP A 43 -0.22 -8.06 10.14
N TYR A 44 -0.40 -7.85 8.83
CA TYR A 44 -0.12 -8.82 7.76
C TYR A 44 -0.80 -10.20 7.91
N THR A 45 -1.81 -10.32 8.77
CA THR A 45 -2.52 -11.60 8.99
C THR A 45 -3.73 -11.76 8.08
N THR A 46 -4.34 -10.65 7.66
CA THR A 46 -5.59 -10.66 6.89
C THR A 46 -5.49 -9.73 5.68
N PRO A 47 -5.01 -10.23 4.52
CA PRO A 47 -4.94 -9.43 3.31
C PRO A 47 -6.33 -8.99 2.84
N PHE A 48 -6.37 -7.86 2.16
CA PHE A 48 -7.56 -7.30 1.53
C PHE A 48 -7.79 -7.84 0.12
N GLY A 49 -6.84 -8.55 -0.43
CA GLY A 49 -6.86 -9.22 -1.71
C GLY A 49 -5.50 -9.83 -2.03
N ASN A 50 -5.38 -10.43 -3.20
CA ASN A 50 -4.11 -10.89 -3.71
C ASN A 50 -4.06 -10.61 -5.21
N THR A 51 -2.96 -10.07 -5.72
CA THR A 51 -2.77 -9.66 -7.12
C THR A 51 -2.92 -10.80 -8.14
N LYS A 52 -2.83 -12.05 -7.69
CA LYS A 52 -3.06 -13.24 -8.50
C LYS A 52 -4.55 -13.55 -8.71
N GLU A 53 -5.43 -12.91 -7.95
CA GLU A 53 -6.86 -13.17 -7.92
C GLU A 53 -7.70 -11.93 -8.27
N THR A 54 -7.15 -10.73 -8.03
CA THR A 54 -7.88 -9.46 -8.19
C THR A 54 -6.94 -8.34 -8.65
N SER A 55 -7.46 -7.38 -9.40
CA SER A 55 -6.75 -6.15 -9.74
C SER A 55 -6.57 -5.22 -8.55
N LEU A 56 -5.62 -4.29 -8.63
CA LEU A 56 -5.41 -3.27 -7.59
C LEU A 56 -6.68 -2.40 -7.44
N LYS A 57 -7.32 -2.05 -8.56
CA LYS A 57 -8.54 -1.26 -8.60
C LYS A 57 -9.71 -1.97 -7.90
N GLU A 58 -9.90 -3.27 -8.12
CA GLU A 58 -10.92 -4.06 -7.44
C GLU A 58 -10.64 -4.19 -5.95
N ALA A 59 -9.37 -4.48 -5.57
CA ALA A 59 -8.96 -4.55 -4.18
C ALA A 59 -9.17 -3.22 -3.44
N PHE A 60 -8.93 -2.09 -4.13
CA PHE A 60 -9.14 -0.74 -3.59
C PHE A 60 -10.61 -0.46 -3.23
N ASN A 61 -11.56 -1.18 -3.81
CA ASN A 61 -13.00 -1.02 -3.56
C ASN A 61 -13.70 -2.30 -3.09
N ASN A 62 -12.97 -3.28 -2.62
CA ASN A 62 -13.60 -4.46 -2.03
C ASN A 62 -14.28 -4.13 -0.68
N ASP A 63 -15.07 -5.07 -0.17
CA ASP A 63 -15.88 -4.85 1.03
C ASP A 63 -15.05 -4.52 2.27
N LYS A 64 -13.83 -5.08 2.40
CA LYS A 64 -12.93 -4.75 3.53
C LYS A 64 -12.44 -3.29 3.45
N MET A 65 -12.06 -2.82 2.25
CA MET A 65 -11.60 -1.45 2.05
C MET A 65 -12.72 -0.44 2.23
N LYS A 66 -13.90 -0.73 1.68
CA LYS A 66 -15.10 0.08 1.86
C LYS A 66 -15.47 0.20 3.34
N GLN A 67 -15.49 -0.93 4.06
CA GLN A 67 -15.78 -0.92 5.50
C GLN A 67 -14.73 -0.15 6.31
N LEU A 68 -13.44 -0.27 5.96
CA LEU A 68 -12.37 0.49 6.62
C LEU A 68 -12.58 2.01 6.48
N ARG A 69 -12.94 2.49 5.28
CA ARG A 69 -13.26 3.91 5.07
C ARG A 69 -14.45 4.36 5.91
N LEU A 70 -15.54 3.57 5.92
CA LEU A 70 -16.72 3.87 6.72
C LEU A 70 -16.42 3.90 8.22
N ASP A 71 -15.63 2.94 8.72
CA ASP A 71 -15.22 2.93 10.12
C ASP A 71 -14.46 4.21 10.48
N MET A 72 -13.50 4.63 9.63
CA MET A 72 -12.72 5.85 9.84
C MET A 72 -13.57 7.14 9.81
N LEU A 73 -14.53 7.22 8.88
CA LEU A 73 -15.42 8.37 8.75
C LEU A 73 -16.42 8.48 9.92
N ASN A 74 -16.70 7.38 10.61
CA ASN A 74 -17.58 7.32 11.78
C ASN A 74 -16.81 7.22 13.10
N ASP A 75 -15.53 7.58 13.12
CA ASP A 75 -14.65 7.53 14.32
C ASP A 75 -14.60 6.15 14.99
N LYS A 76 -14.80 5.10 14.25
CA LYS A 76 -14.77 3.74 14.74
C LYS A 76 -13.37 3.14 14.52
N LYS A 77 -12.77 2.62 15.59
CA LYS A 77 -11.51 1.87 15.50
C LYS A 77 -11.70 0.61 14.66
N ASN A 78 -10.76 0.36 13.74
CA ASN A 78 -10.68 -0.88 12.97
C ASN A 78 -9.39 -1.60 13.34
N SER A 79 -9.46 -2.90 13.64
CA SER A 79 -8.33 -3.68 14.16
C SER A 79 -7.13 -3.73 13.20
N VAL A 80 -7.35 -3.58 11.90
CA VAL A 80 -6.25 -3.51 10.92
C VAL A 80 -5.31 -2.32 11.17
N CYS A 81 -5.78 -1.28 11.86
CA CYS A 81 -5.03 -0.07 12.22
C CYS A 81 -4.48 -0.08 13.66
N ASP A 82 -4.64 -1.18 14.39
CA ASP A 82 -4.25 -1.31 15.80
C ASP A 82 -2.79 -0.95 16.06
N PHE A 83 -1.90 -1.22 15.09
CA PHE A 83 -0.49 -0.83 15.20
C PHE A 83 -0.33 0.68 15.38
N CYS A 84 -0.99 1.49 14.55
CA CYS A 84 -0.95 2.94 14.66
C CYS A 84 -1.58 3.44 15.97
N TYR A 85 -2.73 2.88 16.37
CA TYR A 85 -3.40 3.28 17.61
C TYR A 85 -2.53 3.02 18.85
N LYS A 86 -1.96 1.81 18.96
CA LYS A 86 -1.07 1.44 20.08
C LYS A 86 0.22 2.27 20.08
N HIS A 87 0.76 2.56 18.89
CA HIS A 87 1.96 3.39 18.77
C HIS A 87 1.70 4.80 19.28
N GLU A 88 0.57 5.41 18.90
CA GLU A 88 0.17 6.74 19.36
C GLU A 88 -0.15 6.79 20.86
N GLU A 89 -0.77 5.74 21.42
CA GLU A 89 -0.99 5.62 22.87
C GLU A 89 0.33 5.60 23.64
N ALA A 90 1.41 5.11 23.05
CA ALA A 90 2.77 5.15 23.61
C ALA A 90 3.50 6.48 23.36
N GLY A 91 2.89 7.42 22.64
CA GLY A 91 3.38 8.78 22.39
C GLY A 91 4.08 9.05 21.05
N PRO A 92 4.66 8.07 20.32
CA PRO A 92 5.29 8.35 19.03
C PRO A 92 4.31 8.71 17.91
N HIS A 93 4.83 9.39 16.90
CA HIS A 93 4.12 9.73 15.68
C HIS A 93 3.92 8.49 14.78
N SER A 94 2.69 8.23 14.35
CA SER A 94 2.34 7.04 13.56
C SER A 94 2.28 7.31 12.05
N PHE A 95 2.19 6.22 11.24
CA PHE A 95 1.90 6.34 9.81
C PHE A 95 0.52 6.97 9.52
N ARG A 96 -0.44 6.81 10.41
CA ARG A 96 -1.73 7.49 10.33
C ARG A 96 -1.57 9.00 10.40
N ASN A 97 -0.79 9.51 11.35
CA ASN A 97 -0.48 10.93 11.47
C ASN A 97 0.32 11.42 10.25
N TYR A 98 1.35 10.65 9.85
CA TYR A 98 2.11 10.91 8.64
C TYR A 98 1.18 11.07 7.41
N SER A 99 0.18 10.20 7.25
CA SER A 99 -0.73 10.26 6.10
C SER A 99 -1.56 11.54 6.07
N LYS A 100 -2.03 12.00 7.23
CA LYS A 100 -2.81 13.26 7.35
C LYS A 100 -1.95 14.48 7.02
N GLU A 101 -0.71 14.53 7.52
CA GLU A 101 0.22 15.64 7.30
C GLU A 101 0.69 15.74 5.84
N HIS A 102 1.02 14.61 5.21
CA HIS A 102 1.61 14.61 3.87
C HIS A 102 0.57 14.56 2.74
N PHE A 103 -0.61 14.03 2.99
CA PHE A 103 -1.64 13.83 1.97
C PHE A 103 -2.98 14.49 2.29
N GLY A 104 -3.08 15.24 3.39
CA GLY A 104 -4.29 15.96 3.78
C GLY A 104 -4.75 17.01 2.76
N GLN A 105 -3.83 17.51 1.90
CA GLN A 105 -4.19 18.39 0.79
C GLN A 105 -5.14 17.74 -0.23
N HIS A 106 -5.17 16.42 -0.31
CA HIS A 106 -6.07 15.69 -1.19
C HIS A 106 -7.45 15.43 -0.60
N PHE A 107 -7.69 15.81 0.66
CA PHE A 107 -8.94 15.53 1.36
C PHE A 107 -10.16 15.98 0.57
N ASP A 108 -10.21 17.23 0.15
CA ASP A 108 -11.39 17.81 -0.53
C ASP A 108 -11.68 17.14 -1.89
N LYS A 109 -10.65 16.62 -2.54
CA LYS A 109 -10.78 15.90 -3.81
C LYS A 109 -11.26 14.46 -3.65
N LEU A 110 -10.88 13.79 -2.55
CA LEU A 110 -11.04 12.34 -2.42
C LEU A 110 -12.15 11.97 -1.43
N VAL A 111 -12.09 12.48 -0.21
CA VAL A 111 -12.91 11.97 0.91
C VAL A 111 -14.40 12.30 0.75
N PRO A 112 -14.82 13.53 0.41
CA PRO A 112 -16.25 13.87 0.22
C PRO A 112 -16.92 13.14 -0.94
N HIS A 113 -16.16 12.57 -1.87
CA HIS A 113 -16.67 11.81 -3.02
C HIS A 113 -16.84 10.32 -2.73
N THR A 114 -16.69 9.90 -1.48
CA THR A 114 -16.94 8.53 -1.03
C THR A 114 -18.43 8.23 -1.08
N GLY A 115 -18.80 7.10 -1.67
CA GLY A 115 -20.19 6.62 -1.66
C GLY A 115 -20.66 6.24 -0.26
N ALA A 116 -21.96 6.23 -0.03
CA ALA A 116 -22.55 5.83 1.26
C ALA A 116 -22.17 4.40 1.69
N ASP A 117 -21.77 3.56 0.75
CA ASP A 117 -21.24 2.21 0.98
C ASP A 117 -19.72 2.15 1.19
N GLY A 118 -19.02 3.30 1.18
CA GLY A 118 -17.56 3.39 1.28
C GLY A 118 -16.80 3.25 -0.04
N HIS A 119 -17.52 3.15 -1.18
CA HIS A 119 -16.90 3.08 -2.51
C HIS A 119 -16.26 4.42 -2.91
N VAL A 120 -15.10 4.36 -3.58
CA VAL A 120 -14.43 5.52 -4.19
C VAL A 120 -14.35 5.28 -5.69
N HIS A 121 -14.91 6.20 -6.49
CA HIS A 121 -15.02 6.00 -7.94
C HIS A 121 -13.67 5.98 -8.65
N ASP A 122 -12.77 6.87 -8.24
CA ASP A 122 -11.45 7.01 -8.86
C ASP A 122 -10.42 6.24 -8.04
N PHE A 123 -9.80 5.25 -8.65
CA PHE A 123 -8.61 4.61 -8.07
C PHE A 123 -7.44 5.59 -8.19
N ASN A 124 -7.02 6.17 -7.08
CA ASN A 124 -5.91 7.12 -7.02
C ASN A 124 -4.74 6.49 -6.25
N MET A 125 -3.53 6.57 -6.81
CA MET A 125 -2.31 6.08 -6.15
C MET A 125 -1.31 7.23 -6.02
N HIS A 126 -1.48 8.07 -4.98
CA HIS A 126 -0.52 9.15 -4.69
C HIS A 126 0.74 8.66 -3.97
N TYR A 127 0.61 7.58 -3.21
CA TYR A 127 1.72 6.92 -2.53
C TYR A 127 1.86 5.47 -2.99
N PHE A 128 2.96 5.17 -3.67
CA PHE A 128 3.31 3.85 -4.16
C PHE A 128 4.15 3.09 -3.13
N ASP A 129 3.72 1.87 -2.75
CA ASP A 129 4.48 0.90 -1.94
C ASP A 129 4.11 -0.52 -2.40
N ILE A 130 4.49 -0.84 -3.62
CA ILE A 130 4.32 -2.18 -4.20
C ILE A 130 5.68 -2.85 -4.29
N ARG A 131 5.79 -4.04 -3.72
CA ARG A 131 7.01 -4.83 -3.67
C ARG A 131 6.88 -5.96 -4.66
N PHE A 132 7.38 -5.75 -5.87
CA PHE A 132 7.18 -6.67 -7.00
C PHE A 132 7.76 -8.04 -6.76
N SER A 133 8.92 -8.17 -6.11
CA SER A 133 9.53 -9.47 -5.84
C SER A 133 10.38 -9.49 -4.58
N ASN A 134 10.78 -10.71 -4.18
CA ASN A 134 11.75 -10.90 -3.09
C ASN A 134 13.18 -11.05 -3.60
N ILE A 135 13.46 -10.73 -4.88
CA ILE A 135 14.83 -10.83 -5.41
C ILE A 135 15.77 -9.94 -4.59
N CYS A 136 16.83 -10.51 -4.05
CA CYS A 136 17.79 -9.82 -3.19
C CYS A 136 19.12 -10.52 -3.17
N ASN A 137 20.20 -9.76 -3.12
CA ASN A 137 21.56 -10.29 -2.98
C ASN A 137 22.08 -10.30 -1.53
N PHE A 138 21.23 -9.90 -0.54
CA PHE A 138 21.57 -9.85 0.87
C PHE A 138 20.76 -10.84 1.71
N LYS A 139 21.31 -11.18 2.89
CA LYS A 139 20.65 -11.92 3.99
C LYS A 139 20.68 -11.09 5.27
N CYS A 140 19.93 -9.98 5.29
CA CYS A 140 19.83 -9.13 6.47
C CYS A 140 19.14 -9.88 7.61
N ARG A 141 19.64 -9.71 8.84
CA ARG A 141 19.11 -10.42 10.04
C ARG A 141 17.67 -10.08 10.38
N THR A 142 17.18 -8.95 9.91
CA THR A 142 15.81 -8.46 10.11
C THR A 142 14.86 -8.92 9.00
N CYS A 143 15.36 -9.56 7.94
CA CYS A 143 14.58 -10.08 6.82
C CYS A 143 14.29 -11.57 6.95
N GLY A 144 13.26 -12.02 6.20
CA GLY A 144 12.94 -13.43 6.00
C GLY A 144 12.88 -13.80 4.51
N SER A 145 12.54 -15.04 4.21
CA SER A 145 12.44 -15.57 2.85
C SER A 145 11.38 -14.88 1.99
N GLU A 146 10.41 -14.22 2.60
CA GLU A 146 9.39 -13.44 1.89
C GLU A 146 9.96 -12.20 1.22
N PHE A 147 11.00 -11.59 1.81
CA PHE A 147 11.63 -10.37 1.34
C PHE A 147 13.09 -10.56 0.89
N SER A 148 13.59 -11.80 0.84
CA SER A 148 14.93 -12.09 0.34
C SER A 148 15.01 -13.47 -0.27
N SER A 149 15.34 -13.53 -1.57
CA SER A 149 15.58 -14.77 -2.31
C SER A 149 16.79 -15.54 -1.75
N GLN A 150 17.76 -14.85 -1.13
CA GLN A 150 18.90 -15.51 -0.47
C GLN A 150 18.46 -16.28 0.79
N TRP A 151 17.51 -15.73 1.58
CA TRP A 151 16.85 -16.45 2.67
C TRP A 151 15.98 -17.59 2.14
N GLY A 152 15.28 -17.37 1.01
CA GLY A 152 14.52 -18.43 0.33
C GLY A 152 15.40 -19.62 -0.06
N ALA A 153 16.57 -19.35 -0.62
CA ALA A 153 17.56 -20.40 -0.97
C ALA A 153 18.05 -21.15 0.27
N GLU A 154 18.32 -20.46 1.37
CA GLU A 154 18.74 -21.10 2.64
C GLU A 154 17.64 -21.95 3.25
N MET A 155 16.40 -21.46 3.26
CA MET A 155 15.23 -22.22 3.72
C MET A 155 15.05 -23.49 2.90
N ARG A 156 15.16 -23.41 1.57
CA ARG A 156 15.08 -24.59 0.69
C ARG A 156 16.19 -25.60 0.96
N ALA A 157 17.41 -25.14 1.19
CA ALA A 157 18.55 -25.99 1.40
C ALA A 157 18.53 -26.72 2.75
N ASN A 158 18.02 -26.08 3.81
CA ASN A 158 18.20 -26.56 5.18
C ASN A 158 16.91 -26.98 5.89
N HIS A 159 15.73 -26.55 5.41
CA HIS A 159 14.48 -26.76 6.15
C HIS A 159 13.36 -27.36 5.30
N ASP A 160 13.08 -26.80 4.12
CA ASP A 160 11.99 -27.26 3.25
C ASP A 160 12.44 -27.28 1.79
N PRO A 161 12.72 -28.45 1.20
CA PRO A 161 13.16 -28.59 -0.20
C PRO A 161 12.17 -28.00 -1.23
N LYS A 162 10.92 -27.75 -0.86
CA LYS A 162 9.90 -27.14 -1.73
C LYS A 162 9.75 -25.64 -1.52
N HIS A 163 10.46 -25.05 -0.56
CA HIS A 163 10.34 -23.62 -0.26
C HIS A 163 10.63 -22.78 -1.51
N PRO A 164 9.78 -21.78 -1.85
CA PRO A 164 10.04 -20.91 -2.99
C PRO A 164 11.29 -20.06 -2.74
N ILE A 165 12.20 -19.99 -3.73
CA ILE A 165 13.37 -19.10 -3.66
C ILE A 165 12.98 -17.71 -4.14
N LEU A 166 12.39 -17.64 -5.35
CA LEU A 166 11.91 -16.42 -5.95
C LEU A 166 10.40 -16.37 -5.81
N ILE A 167 9.90 -15.23 -5.35
CA ILE A 167 8.48 -14.91 -5.20
C ILE A 167 8.25 -13.60 -5.95
N HIS A 168 7.18 -13.54 -6.73
CA HIS A 168 6.79 -12.36 -7.49
C HIS A 168 5.32 -12.03 -7.27
N ALA A 169 4.99 -10.73 -7.19
CA ALA A 169 3.66 -10.26 -6.82
C ALA A 169 2.60 -10.55 -7.90
N ASP A 170 2.98 -10.63 -9.15
CA ASP A 170 2.04 -10.75 -10.28
C ASP A 170 2.21 -12.02 -11.13
N ASP A 171 2.82 -13.07 -10.60
CA ASP A 171 3.08 -14.30 -11.32
C ASP A 171 3.78 -14.09 -12.69
N GLN A 172 4.48 -12.98 -12.87
CA GLN A 172 5.20 -12.60 -14.09
C GLN A 172 4.29 -12.24 -15.28
N THR A 173 3.03 -11.90 -15.03
CA THR A 173 2.11 -11.44 -16.08
C THR A 173 2.32 -9.97 -16.44
N GLY A 174 2.94 -9.19 -15.56
CA GLY A 174 3.16 -7.75 -15.75
C GLY A 174 1.94 -6.88 -15.44
N THR A 175 0.80 -7.48 -15.10
CA THR A 175 -0.48 -6.76 -14.91
C THR A 175 -0.43 -5.75 -13.77
N VAL A 176 0.29 -6.06 -12.67
CA VAL A 176 0.45 -5.11 -11.55
C VAL A 176 1.23 -3.88 -11.97
N LEU A 177 2.31 -4.05 -12.77
CA LEU A 177 3.08 -2.92 -13.29
C LEU A 177 2.24 -2.09 -14.27
N GLU A 178 1.47 -2.73 -15.16
CA GLU A 178 0.59 -2.04 -16.10
C GLU A 178 -0.44 -1.18 -15.38
N GLU A 179 -1.14 -1.71 -14.35
CA GLU A 179 -2.08 -0.95 -13.53
C GLU A 179 -1.40 0.24 -12.83
N VAL A 180 -0.18 0.07 -12.33
CA VAL A 180 0.59 1.17 -11.71
C VAL A 180 0.93 2.24 -12.74
N ILE A 181 1.37 1.85 -13.96
CA ILE A 181 1.73 2.78 -15.03
C ILE A 181 0.50 3.58 -15.52
N GLU A 182 -0.69 3.00 -15.51
CA GLU A 182 -1.92 3.75 -15.82
C GLU A 182 -2.13 4.94 -14.87
N HIS A 183 -1.74 4.80 -13.58
CA HIS A 183 -1.89 5.82 -12.54
C HIS A 183 -0.60 6.59 -12.21
N ILE A 184 0.47 6.39 -12.97
CA ILE A 184 1.80 6.93 -12.65
C ILE A 184 1.84 8.46 -12.59
N ASP A 185 0.94 9.14 -13.29
CA ASP A 185 0.82 10.60 -13.30
C ASP A 185 0.37 11.19 -11.96
N GLU A 186 -0.27 10.40 -11.12
CA GLU A 186 -0.79 10.79 -9.81
C GLU A 186 0.20 10.52 -8.68
N ILE A 187 1.23 9.68 -8.92
CA ILE A 187 2.19 9.28 -7.90
C ILE A 187 3.07 10.47 -7.50
N GLU A 188 3.01 10.83 -6.23
CA GLU A 188 3.82 11.90 -5.61
C GLU A 188 4.99 11.34 -4.79
N LEU A 189 4.81 10.14 -4.23
CA LEU A 189 5.80 9.46 -3.42
C LEU A 189 5.91 7.99 -3.83
N CYS A 190 7.13 7.54 -4.15
CA CYS A 190 7.47 6.13 -4.31
C CYS A 190 8.33 5.66 -3.14
N TYR A 191 7.92 4.59 -2.49
CA TYR A 191 8.74 3.85 -1.54
C TYR A 191 9.11 2.51 -2.16
N PHE A 192 10.32 2.43 -2.67
CA PHE A 192 10.88 1.21 -3.23
C PHE A 192 11.48 0.35 -2.11
N ALA A 193 10.85 -0.79 -1.88
CA ALA A 193 11.23 -1.79 -0.89
C ALA A 193 10.89 -3.19 -1.42
N GLY A 194 11.07 -4.21 -0.61
CA GLY A 194 10.78 -5.59 -0.98
C GLY A 194 12.02 -6.43 -0.81
N GLY A 195 12.54 -7.05 -1.87
CA GLY A 195 13.88 -7.59 -1.94
C GLY A 195 14.91 -6.47 -2.02
N GLU A 196 15.71 -6.47 -3.07
CA GLU A 196 16.56 -5.31 -3.42
C GLU A 196 15.95 -4.61 -4.65
N PRO A 197 15.39 -3.40 -4.50
CA PRO A 197 14.70 -2.72 -5.61
C PRO A 197 15.58 -2.52 -6.84
N MET A 198 16.88 -2.26 -6.64
CA MET A 198 17.83 -2.06 -7.74
C MET A 198 18.10 -3.33 -8.57
N LEU A 199 17.56 -4.48 -8.18
CA LEU A 199 17.65 -5.75 -8.92
C LEU A 199 16.36 -6.09 -9.68
N THR A 200 15.30 -5.28 -9.55
CA THR A 200 14.00 -5.52 -10.21
C THR A 200 13.88 -4.70 -11.49
N GLU A 201 13.37 -5.32 -12.55
CA GLU A 201 13.14 -4.65 -13.84
C GLU A 201 12.05 -3.57 -13.70
N GLU A 202 11.00 -3.86 -12.95
CA GLU A 202 9.87 -2.96 -12.72
C GLU A 202 10.29 -1.62 -12.12
N HIS A 203 11.29 -1.62 -11.24
CA HIS A 203 11.86 -0.40 -10.71
C HIS A 203 12.39 0.52 -11.81
N PHE A 204 13.18 -0.03 -12.75
CA PHE A 204 13.75 0.76 -13.85
C PHE A 204 12.68 1.19 -14.84
N LEU A 205 11.73 0.32 -15.19
CA LEU A 205 10.60 0.66 -16.07
C LEU A 205 9.77 1.81 -15.50
N MET A 206 9.51 1.83 -14.19
CA MET A 206 8.85 2.96 -13.54
C MET A 206 9.66 4.25 -13.62
N LEU A 207 10.98 4.20 -13.39
CA LEU A 207 11.85 5.39 -13.50
C LEU A 207 11.85 5.94 -14.94
N GLU A 208 11.96 5.07 -15.93
CA GLU A 208 11.90 5.46 -17.35
C GLU A 208 10.55 6.10 -17.69
N GLU A 209 9.45 5.56 -17.17
CA GLU A 209 8.13 6.11 -17.40
C GLU A 209 7.94 7.48 -16.71
N PHE A 210 8.44 7.69 -15.49
CA PHE A 210 8.47 9.01 -14.86
C PHE A 210 9.26 10.03 -15.70
N ILE A 211 10.43 9.65 -16.21
CA ILE A 211 11.25 10.51 -17.08
C ILE A 211 10.48 10.83 -18.36
N ARG A 212 9.92 9.83 -19.03
CA ARG A 212 9.17 9.98 -20.27
C ARG A 212 7.98 10.92 -20.14
N ARG A 213 7.28 10.90 -18.98
CA ARG A 213 6.13 11.79 -18.68
C ARG A 213 6.55 13.11 -18.01
N GLY A 214 7.82 13.35 -17.76
CA GLY A 214 8.31 14.54 -17.08
C GLY A 214 7.87 14.66 -15.62
N LYS A 215 7.59 13.54 -14.95
CA LYS A 215 7.18 13.48 -13.55
C LYS A 215 8.38 13.43 -12.63
N LYS A 216 8.24 13.98 -11.43
CA LYS A 216 9.31 14.07 -10.41
C LYS A 216 8.77 13.71 -9.04
N PRO A 217 8.34 12.46 -8.80
CA PRO A 217 7.90 12.02 -7.47
C PRO A 217 9.08 12.05 -6.49
N VAL A 218 8.78 12.10 -5.21
CA VAL A 218 9.77 11.83 -4.17
C VAL A 218 10.10 10.35 -4.17
N LEU A 219 11.37 9.99 -4.34
CA LEU A 219 11.81 8.59 -4.32
C LEU A 219 12.45 8.28 -2.96
N ARG A 220 11.94 7.24 -2.31
CA ARG A 220 12.51 6.69 -1.07
C ARG A 220 12.86 5.22 -1.28
N TYR A 221 13.97 4.81 -0.72
CA TYR A 221 14.49 3.45 -0.86
C TYR A 221 14.74 2.80 0.50
N ASN A 222 14.49 1.50 0.55
CA ASN A 222 14.96 0.60 1.59
C ASN A 222 15.78 -0.51 0.91
N THR A 223 17.11 -0.33 0.93
CA THR A 223 18.08 -1.21 0.27
C THR A 223 19.08 -1.75 1.28
#